data_8717ce7abe1681b5699e95bfae2968ff
#
_entry.id   8717ce7abe1681b5699e95bfae2968ff
#
_cell.length_a   1.000
_cell.length_b   1.000
_cell.length_c   1.000
_cell.angle_alpha   90.00
_cell.angle_beta   90.00
_cell.angle_gamma   90.00
#
_symmetry.space_group_name_H-M   'P 1'
#
loop_
_entity.id
_entity.type
_entity.pdbx_description
1 polymer ?
#
loop_
_entity_poly.entity_id
_entity_poly.type
_entity_poly.pdbx_seq_one_letter_code
_entity_poly.pdbx_strand_id
1 'polypeptide(L)'
;MSNFDADVIVIGSGVMGGLVASSLAREGKSVIVLEAGPRVKRADVVETFRNAPVKLSLANMKLQGGGSPFPSMPYAPSTYGDYLQQTGPVPYKTAYLRVVGGTTWHFGSALWRMIPNDFKLQTLYGRGRDWPFTYDELEPYYSRAEYALGVSGVDDEDQGGNGGAPFPPRSKPYPMKGLPNSYFFNRATELLGAGGYHPISEPNGRATRPYGNRPVCAGNNNCNPVCPIGAKYDGSMHIDDAEKHGAKVLESSVVYHIEVGADKKISAILYKQPDGTSHRLTARYFVLAAHAIESPKLLLMSTSADYPNGVANSSDMVGRNLMDNTGISMSMLAREDMWPGQGPTELLIYMNYRDGAFRKDFPSYKTKVRNTVPTAQLTSKLIAKGVLGSKLDEQIRLHSARDMNWAVDFEMLPLPQNRVTPSKTKTDALGLPVPSIYYSVDDYWNAGRDFAVKDLQRMASYLNADVTATDVNHQNRQHIMGTTIMGSDPRNSVVDADCRAHDHQNLFIAGCSVMPAVGCVNPTLTGAALSIRVADTLLKEI
;
A
#
# COMPACT_ATOMS: atom_id res chain seq x y z
N MET A 1 -1.82 -37.33 -16.13
CA MET A 1 -1.07 -36.49 -15.17
C MET A 1 -0.68 -35.23 -15.92
N SER A 2 -0.90 -34.05 -15.36
CA SER A 2 -0.55 -32.80 -16.02
C SER A 2 0.97 -32.73 -16.20
N ASN A 3 1.43 -32.36 -17.40
CA ASN A 3 2.86 -32.14 -17.69
C ASN A 3 3.40 -30.86 -17.05
N PHE A 4 2.66 -30.22 -16.12
CA PHE A 4 2.99 -28.97 -15.45
C PHE A 4 3.44 -29.23 -14.01
N ASP A 5 4.31 -28.35 -13.48
CA ASP A 5 4.77 -28.39 -12.08
C ASP A 5 3.66 -28.01 -11.11
N ALA A 6 2.69 -27.18 -11.54
CA ALA A 6 1.49 -26.79 -10.79
C ALA A 6 0.33 -26.40 -11.71
N ASP A 7 -0.89 -26.32 -11.18
CA ASP A 7 -2.02 -25.69 -11.88
C ASP A 7 -1.79 -24.18 -12.00
N VAL A 8 -1.34 -23.54 -10.91
CA VAL A 8 -1.08 -22.11 -10.86
C VAL A 8 0.26 -21.80 -10.20
N ILE A 9 1.04 -20.93 -10.85
CA ILE A 9 2.21 -20.30 -10.25
C ILE A 9 1.86 -18.86 -9.87
N VAL A 10 2.08 -18.49 -8.60
CA VAL A 10 1.89 -17.14 -8.07
C VAL A 10 3.26 -16.50 -7.82
N ILE A 11 3.52 -15.36 -8.42
CA ILE A 11 4.78 -14.61 -8.30
C ILE A 11 4.59 -13.47 -7.32
N GLY A 12 5.13 -13.60 -6.11
CA GLY A 12 4.99 -12.68 -4.98
C GLY A 12 4.06 -13.21 -3.90
N SER A 13 4.54 -13.24 -2.66
CA SER A 13 3.85 -13.74 -1.46
C SER A 13 3.26 -12.63 -0.58
N GLY A 14 3.12 -11.41 -1.10
CA GLY A 14 2.42 -10.32 -0.41
C GLY A 14 0.93 -10.63 -0.23
N VAL A 15 0.18 -9.68 0.36
CA VAL A 15 -1.25 -9.87 0.64
C VAL A 15 -2.04 -10.33 -0.59
N MET A 16 -1.72 -9.82 -1.78
CA MET A 16 -2.46 -10.11 -3.01
C MET A 16 -2.19 -11.54 -3.50
N GLY A 17 -0.92 -11.90 -3.61
CA GLY A 17 -0.54 -13.27 -3.98
C GLY A 17 -0.97 -14.30 -2.94
N GLY A 18 -0.87 -13.95 -1.64
CA GLY A 18 -1.33 -14.80 -0.55
C GLY A 18 -2.83 -15.08 -0.61
N LEU A 19 -3.67 -14.08 -0.92
CA LEU A 19 -5.11 -14.24 -1.08
C LEU A 19 -5.45 -15.16 -2.26
N VAL A 20 -4.78 -14.99 -3.41
CA VAL A 20 -4.97 -15.89 -4.56
C VAL A 20 -4.54 -17.32 -4.20
N ALA A 21 -3.33 -17.47 -3.67
CA ALA A 21 -2.78 -18.79 -3.33
C ALA A 21 -3.64 -19.54 -2.30
N SER A 22 -4.04 -18.85 -1.22
CA SER A 22 -4.90 -19.44 -0.19
C SER A 22 -6.27 -19.83 -0.74
N SER A 23 -6.89 -18.98 -1.57
CA SER A 23 -8.20 -19.27 -2.18
C SER A 23 -8.14 -20.51 -3.08
N LEU A 24 -7.12 -20.63 -3.92
CA LEU A 24 -6.95 -21.76 -4.84
C LEU A 24 -6.59 -23.06 -4.09
N ALA A 25 -5.67 -22.98 -3.13
CA ALA A 25 -5.23 -24.16 -2.37
C ALA A 25 -6.37 -24.75 -1.52
N ARG A 26 -7.23 -23.93 -0.94
CA ARG A 26 -8.43 -24.36 -0.21
C ARG A 26 -9.38 -25.19 -1.06
N GLU A 27 -9.43 -24.92 -2.37
CA GLU A 27 -10.22 -25.65 -3.37
C GLU A 27 -9.43 -26.82 -4.01
N GLY A 28 -8.31 -27.22 -3.38
CA GLY A 28 -7.52 -28.39 -3.78
C GLY A 28 -6.70 -28.22 -5.04
N LYS A 29 -6.50 -26.98 -5.52
CA LYS A 29 -5.66 -26.71 -6.70
C LYS A 29 -4.19 -26.77 -6.32
N SER A 30 -3.35 -27.29 -7.23
CA SER A 30 -1.90 -27.31 -7.06
C SER A 30 -1.33 -25.90 -7.28
N VAL A 31 -0.74 -25.30 -6.22
CA VAL A 31 -0.22 -23.92 -6.26
C VAL A 31 1.24 -23.89 -5.84
N ILE A 32 2.07 -23.18 -6.62
CA ILE A 32 3.44 -22.82 -6.23
C ILE A 32 3.51 -21.31 -6.11
N VAL A 33 3.98 -20.81 -4.95
CA VAL A 33 4.22 -19.39 -4.70
C VAL A 33 5.72 -19.13 -4.69
N LEU A 34 6.20 -18.15 -5.48
CA LEU A 34 7.59 -17.70 -5.44
C LEU A 34 7.67 -16.36 -4.73
N GLU A 35 8.59 -16.27 -3.77
CA GLU A 35 8.90 -15.04 -3.03
C GLU A 35 10.39 -14.69 -3.18
N ALA A 36 10.67 -13.45 -3.54
CA ALA A 36 12.04 -12.98 -3.74
C ALA A 36 12.86 -12.95 -2.44
N GLY A 37 12.20 -12.79 -1.30
CA GLY A 37 12.85 -12.70 0.01
C GLY A 37 12.66 -13.91 0.91
N PRO A 38 13.30 -13.91 2.08
CA PRO A 38 13.20 -14.98 3.04
C PRO A 38 11.89 -14.92 3.84
N ARG A 39 11.58 -16.01 4.53
CA ARG A 39 10.58 -16.03 5.60
C ARG A 39 11.18 -15.39 6.87
N VAL A 40 10.38 -14.60 7.55
CA VAL A 40 10.76 -13.99 8.83
C VAL A 40 9.83 -14.48 9.95
N LYS A 41 10.38 -14.61 11.14
CA LYS A 41 9.60 -14.91 12.35
C LYS A 41 9.32 -13.62 13.11
N ARG A 42 8.09 -13.41 13.54
CA ARG A 42 7.68 -12.21 14.28
C ARG A 42 8.56 -11.96 15.53
N ALA A 43 8.86 -13.00 16.29
CA ALA A 43 9.67 -12.91 17.49
C ALA A 43 11.05 -12.31 17.18
N ASP A 44 11.73 -12.81 16.13
CA ASP A 44 13.08 -12.37 15.74
C ASP A 44 13.07 -10.91 15.25
N VAL A 45 12.05 -10.51 14.50
CA VAL A 45 11.86 -9.12 14.04
C VAL A 45 11.62 -8.18 15.24
N VAL A 46 10.80 -8.60 16.20
CA VAL A 46 10.52 -7.83 17.42
C VAL A 46 11.78 -7.70 18.27
N GLU A 47 12.55 -8.77 18.45
CA GLU A 47 13.78 -8.77 19.20
C GLU A 47 14.83 -7.86 18.55
N THR A 48 15.02 -7.98 17.25
CA THR A 48 15.90 -7.08 16.47
C THR A 48 15.52 -5.61 16.69
N PHE A 49 14.24 -5.28 16.63
CA PHE A 49 13.76 -3.92 16.89
C PHE A 49 14.00 -3.48 18.34
N ARG A 50 13.74 -4.36 19.32
CA ARG A 50 13.96 -4.05 20.75
C ARG A 50 15.42 -3.77 21.06
N ASN A 51 16.32 -4.54 20.48
CA ASN A 51 17.76 -4.47 20.74
C ASN A 51 18.48 -3.40 19.89
N ALA A 52 17.80 -2.81 18.89
CA ALA A 52 18.39 -1.73 18.10
C ALA A 52 18.72 -0.53 18.99
N PRO A 53 19.98 -0.05 18.98
CA PRO A 53 20.40 1.07 19.85
C PRO A 53 19.71 2.38 19.48
N VAL A 54 19.32 2.53 18.23
CA VAL A 54 18.57 3.68 17.73
C VAL A 54 17.24 3.21 17.15
N LYS A 55 16.14 3.72 17.69
CA LYS A 55 14.81 3.51 17.13
C LYS A 55 14.63 4.51 15.98
N LEU A 56 14.93 4.05 14.77
CA LEU A 56 14.86 4.91 13.59
C LEU A 56 13.42 5.35 13.32
N SER A 57 13.27 6.55 12.80
CA SER A 57 11.99 7.03 12.31
C SER A 57 11.47 6.11 11.19
N LEU A 58 10.15 6.09 10.98
CA LEU A 58 9.53 5.38 9.84
C LEU A 58 10.21 5.66 8.51
N ALA A 59 10.73 6.88 8.32
CA ALA A 59 11.46 7.26 7.12
C ALA A 59 12.77 6.47 6.96
N ASN A 60 13.46 6.17 8.03
CA ASN A 60 14.72 5.41 8.01
C ASN A 60 14.50 3.90 8.09
N MET A 61 13.41 3.45 8.73
CA MET A 61 12.98 2.05 8.71
C MET A 61 12.42 1.60 7.36
N LYS A 62 12.03 2.53 6.50
CA LYS A 62 11.54 2.26 5.15
C LYS A 62 12.61 1.70 4.23
N LEU A 63 13.85 1.88 4.57
CA LEU A 63 14.97 1.42 3.78
C LEU A 63 15.47 0.11 4.36
N GLN A 64 15.27 -0.98 3.67
CA GLN A 64 15.91 -2.24 4.01
C GLN A 64 17.43 -2.03 4.02
N GLY A 65 18.08 -2.30 5.10
CA GLY A 65 19.44 -1.89 5.41
C GLY A 65 19.42 -0.91 6.57
N GLY A 66 20.36 -0.36 7.06
CA GLY A 66 20.51 0.65 8.11
C GLY A 66 19.34 0.88 9.09
N GLY A 67 19.01 -0.09 9.96
CA GLY A 67 18.06 0.08 11.07
C GLY A 67 16.65 -0.50 10.86
N SER A 68 16.36 -1.10 9.72
CA SER A 68 15.16 -1.92 9.57
C SER A 68 15.30 -3.22 10.40
N PRO A 69 14.28 -3.63 11.17
CA PRO A 69 14.29 -4.93 11.86
C PRO A 69 14.06 -6.11 10.90
N PHE A 70 13.79 -5.83 9.62
CA PHE A 70 13.64 -6.84 8.59
C PHE A 70 14.96 -7.06 7.86
N PRO A 71 15.18 -8.27 7.29
CA PRO A 71 16.32 -8.52 6.43
C PRO A 71 16.42 -7.46 5.33
N SER A 72 17.64 -7.10 4.96
CA SER A 72 17.88 -6.27 3.78
C SER A 72 17.27 -6.92 2.56
N MET A 73 16.89 -6.11 1.56
CA MET A 73 16.44 -6.63 0.28
C MET A 73 17.44 -7.67 -0.24
N PRO A 74 17.01 -8.90 -0.53
CA PRO A 74 17.90 -9.87 -1.13
C PRO A 74 18.54 -9.24 -2.38
N TYR A 75 19.85 -9.30 -2.45
CA TYR A 75 20.64 -8.84 -3.60
C TYR A 75 20.58 -7.33 -3.88
N ALA A 76 20.01 -6.53 -2.99
CA ALA A 76 20.12 -5.09 -3.12
C ALA A 76 21.59 -4.64 -3.06
N PRO A 77 21.95 -3.55 -3.75
CA PRO A 77 23.21 -2.87 -3.50
C PRO A 77 23.35 -2.52 -2.01
N SER A 78 24.57 -2.30 -1.56
CA SER A 78 24.93 -2.05 -0.16
C SER A 78 24.16 -0.90 0.50
N THR A 79 23.58 0.01 -0.30
CA THR A 79 22.70 1.07 0.16
C THR A 79 21.35 0.99 -0.57
N TYR A 80 20.26 1.10 0.16
CA TYR A 80 18.93 1.05 -0.41
C TYR A 80 18.66 2.19 -1.43
N GLY A 81 19.27 3.35 -1.24
CA GLY A 81 19.18 4.46 -2.19
C GLY A 81 19.67 4.10 -3.60
N ASP A 82 20.47 3.06 -3.72
CA ASP A 82 21.00 2.58 -5.00
C ASP A 82 20.09 1.57 -5.69
N TYR A 83 19.11 0.97 -4.99
CA TYR A 83 18.19 0.02 -5.60
C TYR A 83 17.13 0.70 -6.50
N LEU A 84 16.76 1.95 -6.22
CA LEU A 84 15.81 2.71 -7.03
C LEU A 84 16.53 3.85 -7.76
N GLN A 85 16.67 3.75 -9.08
CA GLN A 85 17.23 4.82 -9.88
C GLN A 85 16.15 5.88 -10.13
N GLN A 86 16.42 7.13 -9.73
CA GLN A 86 15.51 8.27 -9.96
C GLN A 86 15.88 8.96 -11.26
N THR A 87 14.89 9.21 -12.13
CA THR A 87 15.07 9.89 -13.43
C THR A 87 14.10 11.03 -13.66
N GLY A 88 13.05 11.16 -12.84
CA GLY A 88 12.05 12.23 -12.92
C GLY A 88 12.42 13.46 -12.10
N PRO A 89 11.66 14.58 -12.31
CA PRO A 89 11.88 15.84 -11.59
C PRO A 89 11.50 15.77 -10.11
N VAL A 90 10.61 14.84 -9.73
CA VAL A 90 10.19 14.63 -8.34
C VAL A 90 10.77 13.32 -7.83
N PRO A 91 11.60 13.33 -6.77
CA PRO A 91 12.12 12.11 -6.19
C PRO A 91 11.00 11.21 -5.65
N TYR A 92 10.90 9.99 -6.17
CA TYR A 92 9.95 8.99 -5.72
C TYR A 92 10.62 8.03 -4.75
N LYS A 93 10.42 8.26 -3.46
CA LYS A 93 11.00 7.45 -2.38
C LYS A 93 9.97 6.41 -1.93
N THR A 94 10.00 5.24 -2.51
CA THR A 94 9.13 4.13 -2.09
C THR A 94 9.88 3.15 -1.19
N ALA A 95 9.12 2.44 -0.36
CA ALA A 95 9.62 1.36 0.47
C ALA A 95 8.67 0.18 0.40
N TYR A 96 9.22 -0.99 0.14
CA TYR A 96 8.50 -2.26 0.19
C TYR A 96 9.44 -3.36 0.71
N LEU A 97 8.86 -4.39 1.30
CA LEU A 97 9.61 -5.51 1.85
C LEU A 97 9.59 -6.70 0.87
N ARG A 98 10.74 -7.32 0.70
CA ARG A 98 10.88 -8.63 0.08
C ARG A 98 11.08 -9.67 1.18
N VAL A 99 9.98 -10.14 1.70
CA VAL A 99 9.89 -11.21 2.71
C VAL A 99 8.55 -11.92 2.51
N VAL A 100 8.42 -13.14 2.96
CA VAL A 100 7.14 -13.84 2.95
C VAL A 100 6.08 -13.02 3.71
N GLY A 101 4.96 -12.70 3.05
CA GLY A 101 3.92 -11.79 3.55
C GLY A 101 4.08 -10.33 3.10
N GLY A 102 5.22 -9.97 2.52
CA GLY A 102 5.47 -8.68 1.86
C GLY A 102 5.34 -7.47 2.76
N THR A 103 5.06 -6.32 2.15
CA THR A 103 5.05 -4.98 2.78
C THR A 103 4.03 -4.83 3.91
N THR A 104 3.02 -5.69 3.99
CA THR A 104 2.00 -5.63 5.07
C THR A 104 2.55 -5.90 6.47
N TRP A 105 3.75 -6.42 6.60
CA TRP A 105 4.44 -6.50 7.88
C TRP A 105 4.59 -5.14 8.55
N HIS A 106 4.90 -4.08 7.77
CA HIS A 106 5.13 -2.73 8.28
C HIS A 106 4.10 -1.68 7.84
N PHE A 107 2.96 -2.06 7.20
CA PHE A 107 1.94 -1.09 6.79
C PHE A 107 1.13 -0.54 7.98
N GLY A 108 0.45 0.61 7.78
CA GLY A 108 -0.44 1.22 8.77
C GLY A 108 -1.73 0.45 9.02
N SER A 109 -2.08 -0.48 8.13
CA SER A 109 -3.27 -1.34 8.19
C SER A 109 -4.60 -0.64 7.90
N ALA A 110 -4.60 0.53 7.28
CA ALA A 110 -5.80 1.18 6.78
C ALA A 110 -6.38 0.40 5.60
N LEU A 111 -7.67 0.08 5.66
CA LEU A 111 -8.35 -0.82 4.71
C LEU A 111 -9.69 -0.22 4.24
N TRP A 112 -9.58 0.82 3.42
CA TRP A 112 -10.69 1.59 2.90
C TRP A 112 -11.29 0.98 1.64
N ARG A 113 -12.61 1.09 1.49
CA ARG A 113 -13.25 0.98 0.18
C ARG A 113 -13.07 2.28 -0.60
N MET A 114 -12.91 2.20 -1.91
CA MET A 114 -13.17 3.32 -2.81
C MET A 114 -14.67 3.63 -2.82
N ILE A 115 -15.04 4.85 -3.21
CA ILE A 115 -16.45 5.24 -3.37
C ILE A 115 -16.91 5.07 -4.81
N PRO A 116 -18.22 4.96 -5.09
CA PRO A 116 -18.73 4.76 -6.45
C PRO A 116 -18.20 5.77 -7.48
N ASN A 117 -18.01 7.03 -7.09
CA ASN A 117 -17.53 8.08 -7.99
C ASN A 117 -16.03 7.95 -8.34
N ASP A 118 -15.24 7.24 -7.53
CA ASP A 118 -13.85 6.94 -7.87
C ASP A 118 -13.72 6.01 -9.10
N PHE A 119 -14.79 5.24 -9.42
CA PHE A 119 -14.86 4.36 -10.59
C PHE A 119 -15.20 5.10 -11.88
N LYS A 120 -15.67 6.36 -11.79
CA LYS A 120 -16.17 7.17 -12.92
C LYS A 120 -15.48 8.53 -12.98
N LEU A 121 -14.20 8.60 -12.66
CA LEU A 121 -13.45 9.85 -12.52
C LEU A 121 -13.44 10.68 -13.81
N GLN A 122 -13.21 10.02 -14.96
CA GLN A 122 -13.23 10.68 -16.28
C GLN A 122 -14.64 11.14 -16.64
N THR A 123 -15.63 10.29 -16.47
CA THR A 123 -17.02 10.61 -16.83
C THR A 123 -17.59 11.75 -15.99
N LEU A 124 -17.33 11.77 -14.67
CA LEU A 124 -17.95 12.73 -13.76
C LEU A 124 -17.20 14.06 -13.68
N TYR A 125 -15.88 14.02 -13.74
CA TYR A 125 -15.03 15.17 -13.46
C TYR A 125 -14.14 15.59 -14.62
N GLY A 126 -14.11 14.81 -15.73
CA GLY A 126 -13.22 15.07 -16.87
C GLY A 126 -11.74 14.85 -16.54
N ARG A 127 -11.45 14.06 -15.53
CA ARG A 127 -10.09 13.79 -15.02
C ARG A 127 -9.76 12.31 -15.04
N GLY A 128 -8.49 11.97 -15.19
CA GLY A 128 -7.99 10.61 -15.07
C GLY A 128 -8.64 9.60 -16.01
N ARG A 129 -9.09 8.47 -15.48
CA ARG A 129 -9.69 7.34 -16.22
C ARG A 129 -10.87 6.78 -15.46
N ASP A 130 -11.83 6.19 -16.17
CA ASP A 130 -12.86 5.35 -15.59
C ASP A 130 -12.35 3.91 -15.44
N TRP A 131 -12.91 3.20 -14.48
CA TRP A 131 -12.74 1.75 -14.37
C TRP A 131 -13.59 1.03 -15.42
N PRO A 132 -13.21 -0.19 -15.88
CA PRO A 132 -14.02 -0.96 -16.84
C PRO A 132 -15.27 -1.59 -16.21
N PHE A 133 -15.53 -1.37 -14.93
CA PHE A 133 -16.70 -1.83 -14.17
C PHE A 133 -17.05 -0.84 -13.05
N THR A 134 -18.20 -1.04 -12.41
CA THR A 134 -18.75 -0.16 -11.37
C THR A 134 -18.35 -0.60 -9.96
N TYR A 135 -18.60 0.27 -8.98
CA TYR A 135 -18.44 -0.07 -7.56
C TYR A 135 -19.30 -1.29 -7.18
N ASP A 136 -20.56 -1.37 -7.66
CA ASP A 136 -21.49 -2.43 -7.30
C ASP A 136 -21.02 -3.82 -7.76
N GLU A 137 -20.29 -3.89 -8.88
CA GLU A 137 -19.67 -5.14 -9.35
C GLU A 137 -18.49 -5.58 -8.48
N LEU A 138 -17.78 -4.64 -7.81
CA LEU A 138 -16.67 -4.95 -6.92
C LEU A 138 -17.12 -5.09 -5.45
N GLU A 139 -18.28 -4.57 -5.07
CA GLU A 139 -18.76 -4.57 -3.67
C GLU A 139 -18.78 -5.95 -3.01
N PRO A 140 -19.28 -7.03 -3.66
CA PRO A 140 -19.23 -8.37 -3.06
C PRO A 140 -17.81 -8.85 -2.75
N TYR A 141 -16.83 -8.46 -3.55
CA TYR A 141 -15.43 -8.76 -3.35
C TYR A 141 -14.81 -7.91 -2.22
N TYR A 142 -15.23 -6.65 -2.09
CA TYR A 142 -14.87 -5.83 -0.92
C TYR A 142 -15.34 -6.47 0.37
N SER A 143 -16.59 -6.91 0.44
CA SER A 143 -17.13 -7.61 1.60
C SER A 143 -16.31 -8.86 1.93
N ARG A 144 -15.98 -9.68 0.95
CA ARG A 144 -15.13 -10.88 1.13
C ARG A 144 -13.72 -10.52 1.61
N ALA A 145 -13.11 -9.49 1.01
CA ALA A 145 -11.77 -9.03 1.39
C ALA A 145 -11.75 -8.50 2.84
N GLU A 146 -12.76 -7.77 3.28
CA GLU A 146 -12.88 -7.32 4.66
C GLU A 146 -12.92 -8.48 5.65
N TYR A 147 -13.65 -9.54 5.33
CA TYR A 147 -13.67 -10.75 6.16
C TYR A 147 -12.36 -11.52 6.10
N ALA A 148 -11.74 -11.65 4.94
CA ALA A 148 -10.46 -12.33 4.79
C ALA A 148 -9.34 -11.64 5.56
N LEU A 149 -9.28 -10.31 5.49
CA LEU A 149 -8.28 -9.50 6.20
C LEU A 149 -8.67 -9.22 7.66
N GLY A 150 -9.91 -9.49 8.07
CA GLY A 150 -10.46 -9.21 9.40
C GLY A 150 -10.39 -7.71 9.68
N VAL A 151 -11.20 -6.93 8.97
CA VAL A 151 -11.26 -5.48 9.12
C VAL A 151 -12.14 -5.11 10.30
N SER A 152 -11.69 -4.17 11.12
CA SER A 152 -12.52 -3.49 12.12
C SER A 152 -12.96 -2.14 11.57
N GLY A 153 -14.21 -1.77 11.78
CA GLY A 153 -14.77 -0.50 11.31
C GLY A 153 -16.10 -0.16 11.96
N VAL A 154 -16.66 0.96 11.58
CA VAL A 154 -17.95 1.47 12.03
C VAL A 154 -18.92 1.41 10.86
N ASP A 155 -20.03 0.69 11.00
CA ASP A 155 -20.94 0.33 9.90
C ASP A 155 -21.86 1.47 9.48
N ASP A 156 -22.17 2.38 10.39
CA ASP A 156 -23.15 3.46 10.26
C ASP A 156 -22.51 4.84 9.97
N GLU A 157 -21.22 4.88 9.66
CA GLU A 157 -20.53 6.12 9.27
C GLU A 157 -20.71 6.45 7.78
N ASP A 158 -20.91 7.74 7.48
CA ASP A 158 -20.76 8.30 6.14
C ASP A 158 -19.27 8.56 5.84
N GLN A 159 -18.62 7.60 5.21
CA GLN A 159 -17.22 7.76 4.79
C GLN A 159 -17.04 8.72 3.61
N GLY A 160 -18.11 9.33 3.10
CA GLY A 160 -18.05 10.48 2.19
C GLY A 160 -17.67 11.78 2.89
N GLY A 161 -17.76 11.82 4.23
CA GLY A 161 -17.32 12.97 5.03
C GLY A 161 -18.35 14.09 5.19
N ASN A 162 -19.60 13.86 4.77
CA ASN A 162 -20.65 14.87 4.79
C ASN A 162 -21.62 14.73 5.99
N GLY A 163 -21.46 13.70 6.83
CA GLY A 163 -22.33 13.41 7.97
C GLY A 163 -23.72 12.90 7.58
N GLY A 164 -23.84 12.29 6.41
CA GLY A 164 -25.07 11.73 5.87
C GLY A 164 -25.37 10.30 6.30
N ALA A 165 -26.12 9.59 5.46
CA ALA A 165 -26.38 8.16 5.62
C ALA A 165 -25.09 7.32 5.45
N PRO A 166 -25.06 6.08 5.97
CA PRO A 166 -23.92 5.19 5.81
C PRO A 166 -23.46 5.07 4.35
N PHE A 167 -22.17 5.31 4.09
CA PHE A 167 -21.60 5.35 2.75
C PHE A 167 -20.12 4.93 2.76
N PRO A 168 -19.56 4.24 1.74
CA PRO A 168 -20.24 3.73 0.54
C PRO A 168 -21.17 2.54 0.87
N PRO A 169 -22.09 2.19 -0.04
CA PRO A 169 -23.02 1.07 0.17
C PRO A 169 -22.31 -0.23 0.53
N ARG A 170 -22.89 -1.03 1.41
CA ARG A 170 -22.32 -2.28 1.95
C ARG A 170 -23.37 -3.37 1.98
N SER A 171 -23.05 -4.57 1.47
CA SER A 171 -23.92 -5.75 1.57
C SER A 171 -23.77 -6.50 2.91
N LYS A 172 -22.65 -6.27 3.63
CA LYS A 172 -22.36 -6.90 4.93
C LYS A 172 -21.70 -5.89 5.87
N PRO A 173 -21.95 -6.00 7.20
CA PRO A 173 -21.23 -5.23 8.20
C PRO A 173 -19.75 -5.59 8.22
N TYR A 174 -18.93 -4.76 8.86
CA TYR A 174 -17.54 -5.12 9.15
C TYR A 174 -17.47 -6.37 10.04
N PRO A 175 -16.48 -7.25 9.82
CA PRO A 175 -16.33 -8.45 10.67
C PRO A 175 -16.04 -8.13 12.13
N MET A 176 -15.57 -6.92 12.43
CA MET A 176 -15.29 -6.45 13.78
C MET A 176 -15.68 -4.98 13.94
N LYS A 177 -16.12 -4.59 15.15
CA LYS A 177 -16.37 -3.19 15.49
C LYS A 177 -15.11 -2.35 15.43
N GLY A 178 -15.26 -1.04 15.18
CA GLY A 178 -14.17 -0.08 15.16
C GLY A 178 -13.35 -0.05 16.45
N LEU A 179 -12.11 0.40 16.35
CA LEU A 179 -11.24 0.61 17.50
C LEU A 179 -11.76 1.78 18.35
N PRO A 180 -11.64 1.74 19.68
CA PRO A 180 -12.04 2.84 20.53
C PRO A 180 -11.10 4.05 20.33
N ASN A 181 -11.68 5.24 20.41
CA ASN A 181 -10.93 6.49 20.33
C ASN A 181 -10.12 6.72 21.61
N SER A 182 -8.93 7.31 21.47
CA SER A 182 -8.16 7.85 22.59
C SER A 182 -8.65 9.23 23.00
N TYR A 183 -8.20 9.73 24.13
CA TYR A 183 -8.47 11.11 24.57
C TYR A 183 -8.13 12.12 23.47
N PHE A 184 -6.96 11.98 22.86
CA PHE A 184 -6.50 12.85 21.76
C PHE A 184 -7.50 12.94 20.62
N PHE A 185 -8.01 11.80 20.15
CA PHE A 185 -8.98 11.75 19.07
C PHE A 185 -10.33 12.37 19.46
N ASN A 186 -10.81 12.08 20.68
CA ASN A 186 -12.06 12.66 21.17
C ASN A 186 -11.96 14.19 21.30
N ARG A 187 -10.84 14.69 21.84
CA ARG A 187 -10.63 16.12 22.01
C ARG A 187 -10.49 16.85 20.68
N ALA A 188 -9.75 16.28 19.72
CA ALA A 188 -9.66 16.82 18.37
C ALA A 188 -11.03 16.87 17.67
N THR A 189 -11.85 15.84 17.85
CA THR A 189 -13.22 15.77 17.32
C THR A 189 -14.10 16.89 17.86
N GLU A 190 -14.09 17.11 19.18
CA GLU A 190 -14.84 18.16 19.84
C GLU A 190 -14.49 19.54 19.30
N LEU A 191 -13.19 19.84 19.24
CA LEU A 191 -12.68 21.14 18.77
C LEU A 191 -12.97 21.40 17.28
N LEU A 192 -12.78 20.41 16.43
CA LEU A 192 -12.98 20.53 14.98
C LEU A 192 -14.45 20.47 14.57
N GLY A 193 -15.31 19.89 15.40
CA GLY A 193 -16.76 19.86 15.18
C GLY A 193 -17.38 21.25 15.03
N ALA A 194 -16.86 22.25 15.75
CA ALA A 194 -17.27 23.65 15.63
C ALA A 194 -17.01 24.23 14.21
N GLY A 195 -16.04 23.67 13.48
CA GLY A 195 -15.70 24.04 12.09
C GLY A 195 -16.41 23.20 11.02
N GLY A 196 -17.32 22.29 11.40
CA GLY A 196 -18.01 21.40 10.47
C GLY A 196 -17.15 20.24 9.98
N TYR A 197 -16.09 19.89 10.70
CA TYR A 197 -15.27 18.72 10.39
C TYR A 197 -15.84 17.50 11.12
N HIS A 198 -16.22 16.50 10.34
CA HIS A 198 -16.76 15.25 10.86
C HIS A 198 -15.69 14.14 10.74
N PRO A 199 -15.18 13.62 11.88
CA PRO A 199 -14.22 12.55 11.86
C PRO A 199 -14.88 11.23 11.48
N ILE A 200 -14.12 10.38 10.80
CA ILE A 200 -14.49 9.03 10.41
C ILE A 200 -13.47 8.08 11.00
N SER A 201 -13.94 6.97 11.56
CA SER A 201 -13.06 5.90 12.04
C SER A 201 -12.41 5.20 10.85
N GLU A 202 -11.08 5.18 10.81
CA GLU A 202 -10.35 4.46 9.78
C GLU A 202 -10.65 2.97 9.84
N PRO A 203 -11.24 2.36 8.79
CA PRO A 203 -11.38 0.92 8.71
C PRO A 203 -10.00 0.27 8.72
N ASN A 204 -9.80 -0.73 9.58
CA ASN A 204 -8.47 -1.15 9.94
C ASN A 204 -8.31 -2.66 10.11
N GLY A 205 -7.20 -3.22 9.67
CA GLY A 205 -6.86 -4.62 9.85
C GLY A 205 -6.30 -4.96 11.25
N ARG A 206 -6.70 -4.24 12.31
CA ARG A 206 -6.37 -4.55 13.71
C ARG A 206 -7.55 -5.24 14.37
N ALA A 207 -7.28 -6.32 15.10
CA ALA A 207 -8.34 -7.09 15.74
C ALA A 207 -8.87 -6.39 17.00
N THR A 208 -10.19 -6.13 17.06
CA THR A 208 -10.89 -5.58 18.23
C THR A 208 -11.55 -6.68 19.09
N ARG A 209 -11.54 -7.90 18.59
CA ARG A 209 -11.84 -9.17 19.29
C ARG A 209 -10.88 -10.24 18.75
N PRO A 210 -10.74 -11.40 19.38
CA PRO A 210 -9.98 -12.50 18.78
C PRO A 210 -10.54 -12.80 17.37
N TYR A 211 -9.64 -12.88 16.37
CA TYR A 211 -10.01 -13.12 14.98
C TYR A 211 -9.01 -14.04 14.30
N GLY A 212 -9.40 -15.28 14.04
CA GLY A 212 -8.45 -16.34 13.68
C GLY A 212 -7.39 -16.48 14.77
N ASN A 213 -6.12 -16.44 14.38
CA ASN A 213 -4.99 -16.51 15.32
C ASN A 213 -4.55 -15.14 15.87
N ARG A 214 -5.27 -14.07 15.59
CA ARG A 214 -4.92 -12.71 16.04
C ARG A 214 -5.54 -12.40 17.39
N PRO A 215 -4.73 -11.97 18.40
CA PRO A 215 -5.25 -11.46 19.67
C PRO A 215 -5.85 -10.06 19.48
N VAL A 216 -6.53 -9.57 20.49
CA VAL A 216 -7.05 -8.21 20.56
C VAL A 216 -5.91 -7.19 20.55
N CYS A 217 -6.09 -6.08 19.83
CA CYS A 217 -5.13 -4.98 19.78
C CYS A 217 -5.00 -4.33 21.18
N ALA A 218 -3.78 -4.25 21.68
CA ALA A 218 -3.49 -3.67 22.99
C ALA A 218 -3.29 -2.13 22.97
N GLY A 219 -3.40 -1.48 21.79
CA GLY A 219 -3.30 -0.02 21.67
C GLY A 219 -1.91 0.56 22.03
N ASN A 220 -0.85 -0.23 21.94
CA ASN A 220 0.51 0.15 22.36
C ASN A 220 1.30 1.02 21.38
N ASN A 221 0.66 1.58 20.36
CA ASN A 221 1.25 2.48 19.35
C ASN A 221 2.46 1.90 18.55
N ASN A 222 2.63 0.58 18.55
CA ASN A 222 3.74 -0.13 17.87
C ASN A 222 3.31 -0.86 16.60
N CYS A 223 2.47 -0.24 15.77
CA CYS A 223 2.03 -0.86 14.50
C CYS A 223 3.16 -0.95 13.48
N ASN A 224 4.10 -0.02 13.55
CA ASN A 224 5.29 0.09 12.72
C ASN A 224 6.55 0.10 13.61
N PRO A 225 7.58 -0.63 13.24
CA PRO A 225 7.76 -1.42 12.02
C PRO A 225 7.08 -2.78 12.07
N VAL A 226 6.66 -3.27 13.23
CA VAL A 226 6.03 -4.58 13.41
C VAL A 226 5.06 -4.54 14.58
N CYS A 227 3.88 -5.15 14.42
CA CYS A 227 2.97 -5.38 15.55
C CYS A 227 3.54 -6.50 16.43
N PRO A 228 3.97 -6.21 17.69
CA PRO A 228 4.71 -7.18 18.49
C PRO A 228 3.86 -8.39 18.91
N ILE A 229 2.55 -8.23 19.03
CA ILE A 229 1.62 -9.28 19.46
C ILE A 229 0.84 -9.92 18.31
N GLY A 230 1.03 -9.46 17.06
CA GLY A 230 0.32 -10.00 15.90
C GLY A 230 -1.18 -9.67 15.83
N ALA A 231 -1.67 -8.66 16.56
CA ALA A 231 -3.07 -8.21 16.48
C ALA A 231 -3.38 -7.52 15.15
N LYS A 232 -2.39 -6.95 14.48
CA LYS A 232 -2.50 -6.37 13.14
C LYS A 232 -2.32 -7.46 12.11
N TYR A 233 -3.17 -7.46 11.07
CA TYR A 233 -3.03 -8.33 9.90
C TYR A 233 -1.69 -8.11 9.18
N ASP A 234 -1.13 -9.17 8.64
CA ASP A 234 -0.08 -9.16 7.61
C ASP A 234 -0.23 -10.36 6.67
N GLY A 235 0.34 -10.25 5.46
CA GLY A 235 0.13 -11.19 4.37
C GLY A 235 0.67 -12.60 4.61
N SER A 236 1.57 -12.79 5.59
CA SER A 236 2.09 -14.12 5.92
C SER A 236 0.97 -15.06 6.39
N MET A 237 -0.09 -14.50 6.98
CA MET A 237 -1.24 -15.30 7.46
C MET A 237 -1.96 -16.06 6.34
N HIS A 238 -2.06 -15.47 5.14
CA HIS A 238 -2.63 -16.15 3.98
C HIS A 238 -1.66 -17.12 3.31
N ILE A 239 -0.36 -16.84 3.40
CA ILE A 239 0.66 -17.79 2.94
C ILE A 239 0.69 -19.04 3.83
N ASP A 240 0.67 -18.85 5.15
CA ASP A 240 0.59 -19.98 6.10
C ASP A 240 -0.70 -20.80 5.88
N ASP A 241 -1.82 -20.13 5.55
CA ASP A 241 -3.07 -20.80 5.22
C ASP A 241 -2.98 -21.55 3.88
N ALA A 242 -2.35 -20.99 2.86
CA ALA A 242 -2.13 -21.66 1.57
C ALA A 242 -1.27 -22.92 1.74
N GLU A 243 -0.18 -22.84 2.52
CA GLU A 243 0.68 -24.01 2.83
C GLU A 243 -0.07 -25.09 3.60
N LYS A 244 -0.91 -24.71 4.57
CA LYS A 244 -1.77 -25.64 5.31
C LYS A 244 -2.70 -26.43 4.38
N HIS A 245 -3.07 -25.85 3.24
CA HIS A 245 -3.91 -26.49 2.22
C HIS A 245 -3.12 -27.06 1.03
N GLY A 246 -1.79 -27.24 1.18
CA GLY A 246 -0.95 -27.96 0.23
C GLY A 246 -0.22 -27.11 -0.82
N ALA A 247 -0.31 -25.78 -0.77
CA ALA A 247 0.52 -24.93 -1.61
C ALA A 247 2.01 -25.06 -1.24
N LYS A 248 2.89 -24.95 -2.23
CA LYS A 248 4.35 -24.90 -2.03
C LYS A 248 4.81 -23.46 -2.09
N VAL A 249 5.63 -23.02 -1.12
CA VAL A 249 6.23 -21.68 -1.10
C VAL A 249 7.73 -21.80 -1.30
N LEU A 250 8.23 -21.18 -2.37
CA LEU A 250 9.66 -21.08 -2.69
C LEU A 250 10.14 -19.68 -2.28
N GLU A 251 10.67 -19.59 -1.09
CA GLU A 251 11.27 -18.36 -0.58
C GLU A 251 12.67 -18.11 -1.16
N SER A 252 13.15 -16.88 -1.09
CA SER A 252 14.45 -16.47 -1.66
C SER A 252 14.60 -16.85 -3.14
N SER A 253 13.50 -16.80 -3.90
CA SER A 253 13.38 -17.21 -5.29
C SER A 253 12.97 -16.04 -6.17
N VAL A 254 13.95 -15.37 -6.79
CA VAL A 254 13.75 -14.16 -7.59
C VAL A 254 13.38 -14.50 -9.01
N VAL A 255 12.10 -14.36 -9.38
CA VAL A 255 11.66 -14.51 -10.77
C VAL A 255 12.26 -13.37 -11.60
N TYR A 256 12.94 -13.72 -12.70
CA TYR A 256 13.64 -12.76 -13.53
C TYR A 256 13.24 -12.80 -15.00
N HIS A 257 12.53 -13.83 -15.45
CA HIS A 257 12.11 -13.95 -16.84
C HIS A 257 10.82 -14.74 -16.97
N ILE A 258 9.97 -14.34 -17.89
CA ILE A 258 8.71 -14.99 -18.27
C ILE A 258 8.86 -15.44 -19.73
N GLU A 259 8.72 -16.73 -19.99
CA GLU A 259 8.76 -17.31 -21.33
C GLU A 259 7.36 -17.36 -21.95
N VAL A 260 7.26 -17.00 -23.21
CA VAL A 260 6.02 -17.07 -24.00
C VAL A 260 6.16 -18.18 -25.04
N GLY A 261 5.15 -19.06 -25.13
CA GLY A 261 5.08 -20.12 -26.12
C GLY A 261 4.59 -19.63 -27.50
N ALA A 262 4.69 -20.48 -28.49
CA ALA A 262 4.22 -20.20 -29.85
C ALA A 262 2.70 -19.92 -29.93
N ASP A 263 1.92 -20.42 -28.97
CA ASP A 263 0.49 -20.18 -28.82
C ASP A 263 0.15 -18.86 -28.11
N LYS A 264 1.15 -18.00 -27.90
CA LYS A 264 1.09 -16.74 -27.16
C LYS A 264 0.71 -16.88 -25.69
N LYS A 265 0.68 -18.08 -25.13
CA LYS A 265 0.52 -18.31 -23.71
C LYS A 265 1.87 -18.26 -22.99
N ILE A 266 1.85 -17.91 -21.71
CA ILE A 266 3.03 -18.08 -20.87
C ILE A 266 3.31 -19.58 -20.75
N SER A 267 4.52 -19.98 -21.11
CA SER A 267 4.96 -21.38 -21.11
C SER A 267 5.74 -21.75 -19.85
N ALA A 268 6.48 -20.79 -19.29
CA ALA A 268 7.27 -20.98 -18.07
C ALA A 268 7.69 -19.66 -17.43
N ILE A 269 8.20 -19.76 -16.21
CA ILE A 269 8.96 -18.70 -15.55
C ILE A 269 10.36 -19.18 -15.19
N LEU A 270 11.32 -18.26 -15.19
CA LEU A 270 12.69 -18.52 -14.72
C LEU A 270 12.94 -17.73 -13.43
N TYR A 271 13.54 -18.39 -12.44
CA TYR A 271 13.91 -17.74 -11.19
C TYR A 271 15.34 -18.09 -10.76
N LYS A 272 15.95 -17.21 -9.98
CA LYS A 272 17.27 -17.37 -9.37
C LYS A 272 17.15 -17.54 -7.87
N GLN A 273 18.02 -18.38 -7.31
CA GLN A 273 18.25 -18.52 -5.88
C GLN A 273 19.50 -17.77 -5.40
N PRO A 274 19.74 -17.67 -4.07
CA PRO A 274 20.88 -16.93 -3.50
C PRO A 274 22.26 -17.34 -4.01
N ASP A 275 22.44 -18.57 -4.36
CA ASP A 275 23.68 -19.12 -4.93
C ASP A 275 23.88 -18.78 -6.42
N GLY A 276 22.92 -18.04 -7.02
CA GLY A 276 22.94 -17.66 -8.43
C GLY A 276 22.42 -18.73 -9.38
N THR A 277 22.04 -19.91 -8.89
CA THR A 277 21.46 -20.98 -9.73
C THR A 277 20.13 -20.53 -10.33
N SER A 278 19.89 -20.93 -11.59
CA SER A 278 18.66 -20.63 -12.31
C SER A 278 17.82 -21.88 -12.43
N HIS A 279 16.52 -21.71 -12.22
CA HIS A 279 15.52 -22.76 -12.29
C HIS A 279 14.38 -22.36 -13.21
N ARG A 280 13.63 -23.34 -13.71
CA ARG A 280 12.49 -23.15 -14.60
C ARG A 280 11.27 -23.88 -14.04
N LEU A 281 10.10 -23.24 -14.04
CA LEU A 281 8.82 -23.83 -13.64
C LEU A 281 7.75 -23.57 -14.70
N THR A 282 6.84 -24.52 -14.81
CA THR A 282 5.72 -24.55 -15.76
C THR A 282 4.39 -24.64 -15.02
N ALA A 283 3.34 -23.97 -15.54
CA ALA A 283 1.99 -24.07 -15.00
C ALA A 283 0.94 -23.87 -16.09
N ARG A 284 -0.31 -24.20 -15.78
CA ARG A 284 -1.45 -23.89 -16.66
C ARG A 284 -1.73 -22.38 -16.66
N TYR A 285 -1.65 -21.75 -15.48
CA TYR A 285 -1.89 -20.32 -15.27
C TYR A 285 -0.79 -19.69 -14.42
N PHE A 286 -0.58 -18.38 -14.63
CA PHE A 286 0.41 -17.59 -13.91
C PHE A 286 -0.27 -16.33 -13.34
N VAL A 287 0.02 -16.03 -12.09
CA VAL A 287 -0.47 -14.82 -11.39
C VAL A 287 0.72 -13.98 -10.96
N LEU A 288 0.82 -12.79 -11.52
CA LEU A 288 1.87 -11.83 -11.16
C LEU A 288 1.35 -10.90 -10.06
N ALA A 289 1.88 -11.03 -8.86
CA ALA A 289 1.50 -10.27 -7.65
C ALA A 289 2.73 -9.63 -6.97
N ALA A 290 3.74 -9.25 -7.76
CA ALA A 290 5.06 -8.84 -7.30
C ALA A 290 5.17 -7.32 -7.09
N HIS A 291 4.10 -6.64 -6.61
CA HIS A 291 4.08 -5.21 -6.34
C HIS A 291 4.10 -4.31 -7.61
N ALA A 292 3.57 -3.07 -7.51
CA ALA A 292 3.48 -2.16 -8.65
C ALA A 292 4.84 -1.60 -9.16
N ILE A 293 5.94 -1.95 -8.53
CA ILE A 293 7.30 -1.63 -9.00
C ILE A 293 7.95 -2.85 -9.65
N GLU A 294 7.88 -4.01 -9.02
CA GLU A 294 8.58 -5.20 -9.51
C GLU A 294 7.82 -5.92 -10.63
N SER A 295 6.47 -5.89 -10.59
CA SER A 295 5.65 -6.50 -11.65
C SER A 295 5.94 -5.91 -13.03
N PRO A 296 5.86 -4.58 -13.26
CA PRO A 296 6.18 -4.02 -14.56
C PRO A 296 7.65 -4.18 -14.93
N LYS A 297 8.58 -4.12 -13.95
CA LYS A 297 10.00 -4.38 -14.22
C LYS A 297 10.20 -5.79 -14.77
N LEU A 298 9.59 -6.81 -14.16
CA LEU A 298 9.68 -8.19 -14.61
C LEU A 298 9.11 -8.36 -16.02
N LEU A 299 7.93 -7.80 -16.30
CA LEU A 299 7.32 -7.86 -17.63
C LEU A 299 8.22 -7.22 -18.69
N LEU A 300 8.74 -6.02 -18.44
CA LEU A 300 9.59 -5.27 -19.37
C LEU A 300 10.98 -5.90 -19.59
N MET A 301 11.54 -6.59 -18.60
CA MET A 301 12.82 -7.28 -18.76
C MET A 301 12.69 -8.68 -19.37
N SER A 302 11.46 -9.21 -19.46
CA SER A 302 11.17 -10.51 -20.09
C SER A 302 11.05 -10.35 -21.60
N THR A 303 12.18 -10.12 -22.27
CA THR A 303 12.25 -9.88 -23.72
C THR A 303 12.62 -11.14 -24.50
N SER A 304 12.14 -11.23 -25.74
CA SER A 304 12.53 -12.26 -26.72
C SER A 304 12.47 -11.65 -28.13
N ALA A 305 12.81 -12.45 -29.15
CA ALA A 305 12.70 -11.99 -30.54
C ALA A 305 11.26 -11.58 -30.90
N ASP A 306 10.26 -12.32 -30.41
CA ASP A 306 8.85 -12.04 -30.67
C ASP A 306 8.26 -10.95 -29.73
N TYR A 307 8.90 -10.72 -28.58
CA TYR A 307 8.49 -9.75 -27.55
C TYR A 307 9.64 -8.79 -27.19
N PRO A 308 10.14 -7.98 -28.14
CA PRO A 308 11.34 -7.14 -27.91
C PRO A 308 11.11 -6.03 -26.88
N ASN A 309 9.85 -5.65 -26.64
CA ASN A 309 9.47 -4.62 -25.67
C ASN A 309 8.95 -5.19 -24.33
N GLY A 310 9.14 -6.50 -24.09
CA GLY A 310 8.65 -7.19 -22.89
C GLY A 310 7.32 -7.88 -23.08
N VAL A 311 6.96 -8.72 -22.11
CA VAL A 311 5.73 -9.52 -22.06
C VAL A 311 4.55 -8.64 -21.65
N ALA A 312 3.35 -8.90 -22.18
CA ALA A 312 2.10 -8.17 -21.93
C ALA A 312 2.17 -6.66 -22.23
N ASN A 313 3.01 -6.26 -23.17
CA ASN A 313 3.31 -4.83 -23.43
C ASN A 313 3.04 -4.40 -24.88
N SER A 314 2.10 -5.03 -25.59
CA SER A 314 1.71 -4.62 -26.94
C SER A 314 1.18 -3.18 -27.00
N SER A 315 0.58 -2.70 -25.91
CA SER A 315 0.05 -1.34 -25.76
C SER A 315 1.10 -0.27 -25.35
N ASP A 316 2.32 -0.64 -25.00
CA ASP A 316 3.33 0.21 -24.30
C ASP A 316 2.83 0.79 -22.96
N MET A 317 1.82 0.15 -22.35
CA MET A 317 1.28 0.62 -21.07
C MET A 317 1.95 0.01 -19.85
N VAL A 318 2.72 -1.07 -19.99
CA VAL A 318 3.47 -1.65 -18.88
C VAL A 318 4.49 -0.65 -18.33
N GLY A 319 4.45 -0.46 -17.03
CA GLY A 319 5.28 0.48 -16.29
C GLY A 319 4.74 1.90 -16.24
N ARG A 320 3.84 2.33 -17.12
CA ARG A 320 3.27 3.68 -17.16
C ARG A 320 2.19 3.88 -16.10
N ASN A 321 1.82 5.14 -15.86
CA ASN A 321 0.76 5.53 -14.93
C ASN A 321 1.06 5.16 -13.47
N LEU A 322 2.31 5.27 -13.04
CA LEU A 322 2.67 5.09 -11.64
C LEU A 322 1.97 6.15 -10.78
N MET A 323 1.18 5.71 -9.81
CA MET A 323 0.44 6.54 -8.86
C MET A 323 0.82 6.22 -7.41
N ASP A 324 0.61 7.21 -6.53
CA ASP A 324 0.67 7.08 -5.07
C ASP A 324 -0.30 8.11 -4.48
N ASN A 325 -0.91 7.89 -3.33
CA ASN A 325 -1.63 8.95 -2.61
C ASN A 325 -0.62 9.89 -1.95
N THR A 326 0.01 10.73 -2.73
CA THR A 326 1.02 11.67 -2.23
C THR A 326 0.38 12.83 -1.49
N GLY A 327 1.14 13.55 -0.68
CA GLY A 327 0.54 14.62 0.10
C GLY A 327 1.54 15.55 0.75
N ILE A 328 1.03 16.34 1.69
CA ILE A 328 1.74 17.34 2.48
C ILE A 328 1.55 17.07 3.97
N SER A 329 2.25 17.83 4.82
CA SER A 329 2.03 17.78 6.26
C SER A 329 2.21 19.13 6.93
N MET A 330 1.56 19.30 8.09
CA MET A 330 1.63 20.48 8.94
C MET A 330 1.83 20.04 10.40
N SER A 331 2.80 20.65 11.05
CA SER A 331 3.05 20.47 12.48
C SER A 331 2.45 21.64 13.24
N MET A 332 1.83 21.35 14.37
CA MET A 332 1.14 22.33 15.21
C MET A 332 1.48 22.08 16.67
N LEU A 333 1.47 23.13 17.47
CA LEU A 333 1.57 23.04 18.93
C LEU A 333 0.24 23.53 19.52
N ALA A 334 -0.51 22.63 20.16
CA ALA A 334 -1.75 22.96 20.84
C ALA A 334 -1.48 23.86 22.06
N ARG A 335 -2.42 24.75 22.36
CA ARG A 335 -2.34 25.59 23.58
C ARG A 335 -2.83 24.87 24.83
N GLU A 336 -3.39 23.68 24.69
CA GLU A 336 -3.76 22.77 25.76
C GLU A 336 -3.13 21.39 25.58
N ASP A 337 -3.15 20.56 26.63
CA ASP A 337 -2.59 19.22 26.59
C ASP A 337 -3.52 18.25 25.84
N MET A 338 -3.08 17.74 24.71
CA MET A 338 -3.80 16.85 23.82
C MET A 338 -3.48 15.35 24.05
N TRP A 339 -2.35 15.06 24.68
CA TRP A 339 -1.88 13.71 25.03
C TRP A 339 -1.90 12.71 23.86
N PRO A 340 -1.20 12.96 22.75
CA PRO A 340 -1.05 11.97 21.68
C PRO A 340 -0.22 10.76 22.14
N GLY A 341 -0.21 9.69 21.35
CA GLY A 341 0.64 8.52 21.55
C GLY A 341 -0.03 7.33 22.26
N GLN A 342 -1.30 7.45 22.65
CA GLN A 342 -2.10 6.32 23.14
C GLN A 342 -3.03 5.78 22.05
N GLY A 343 -3.14 4.45 21.93
CA GLY A 343 -3.94 3.80 20.89
C GLY A 343 -3.20 3.65 19.56
N PRO A 344 -3.90 3.43 18.46
CA PRO A 344 -3.31 3.30 17.13
C PRO A 344 -2.61 4.57 16.67
N THR A 345 -1.60 4.42 15.81
CA THR A 345 -0.85 5.56 15.24
C THR A 345 -1.70 6.48 14.36
N GLU A 346 -2.71 5.93 13.73
CA GLU A 346 -3.72 6.64 12.93
C GLU A 346 -5.06 5.95 13.21
N LEU A 347 -6.13 6.70 13.38
CA LEU A 347 -7.48 6.15 13.60
C LEU A 347 -8.59 7.08 13.12
N LEU A 348 -8.54 8.38 13.42
CA LEU A 348 -9.53 9.34 12.95
C LEU A 348 -9.03 10.07 11.71
N ILE A 349 -9.91 10.12 10.72
CA ILE A 349 -9.68 10.73 9.42
C ILE A 349 -10.80 11.72 9.13
N TYR A 350 -10.46 12.87 8.54
CA TYR A 350 -11.41 13.86 8.09
C TYR A 350 -11.53 13.79 6.57
N MET A 351 -12.76 13.61 6.07
CA MET A 351 -13.06 13.30 4.67
C MET A 351 -13.91 14.38 3.99
N ASN A 352 -13.94 15.59 4.53
CA ASN A 352 -14.75 16.71 4.01
C ASN A 352 -14.52 17.00 2.52
N TYR A 353 -13.37 16.60 1.98
CA TYR A 353 -13.01 16.74 0.57
C TYR A 353 -12.74 15.40 -0.12
N ARG A 354 -13.50 14.37 0.26
CA ARG A 354 -13.39 13.07 -0.40
C ARG A 354 -14.06 13.05 -1.75
N ASP A 355 -15.22 13.72 -1.88
CA ASP A 355 -16.00 13.74 -3.12
C ASP A 355 -16.76 15.06 -3.29
N GLY A 356 -16.97 15.47 -4.55
CA GLY A 356 -17.71 16.69 -4.89
C GLY A 356 -17.28 17.28 -6.23
N ALA A 357 -18.02 18.32 -6.66
CA ALA A 357 -17.78 19.00 -7.94
C ALA A 357 -16.35 19.61 -8.05
N PHE A 358 -15.71 19.91 -6.93
CA PHE A 358 -14.35 20.45 -6.84
C PHE A 358 -13.29 19.52 -7.49
N ARG A 359 -13.58 18.21 -7.63
CA ARG A 359 -12.69 17.25 -8.29
C ARG A 359 -12.45 17.54 -9.78
N LYS A 360 -13.16 18.51 -10.35
CA LYS A 360 -12.84 19.08 -11.66
C LYS A 360 -11.60 19.98 -11.60
N ASP A 361 -11.37 20.64 -10.47
CA ASP A 361 -10.39 21.69 -10.29
C ASP A 361 -9.16 21.22 -9.51
N PHE A 362 -9.36 20.42 -8.46
CA PHE A 362 -8.29 19.89 -7.62
C PHE A 362 -8.67 18.49 -7.07
N PRO A 363 -7.67 17.66 -6.68
CA PRO A 363 -7.87 16.28 -6.26
C PRO A 363 -8.67 16.16 -4.97
N SER A 364 -9.44 15.09 -4.86
CA SER A 364 -9.96 14.66 -3.56
C SER A 364 -8.81 14.39 -2.59
N TYR A 365 -9.08 14.59 -1.29
CA TYR A 365 -8.11 14.28 -0.26
C TYR A 365 -8.76 13.88 1.06
N LYS A 366 -7.98 13.14 1.85
CA LYS A 366 -8.26 12.88 3.26
C LYS A 366 -7.23 13.58 4.13
N THR A 367 -7.69 14.08 5.28
CA THR A 367 -6.82 14.65 6.32
C THR A 367 -6.75 13.71 7.49
N LYS A 368 -5.55 13.38 7.94
CA LYS A 368 -5.28 12.48 9.04
C LYS A 368 -4.40 13.13 10.10
N VAL A 369 -4.70 12.85 11.35
CA VAL A 369 -3.85 13.23 12.46
C VAL A 369 -3.01 12.03 12.89
N ARG A 370 -1.71 12.24 13.04
CA ARG A 370 -0.79 11.21 13.51
C ARG A 370 -0.79 11.18 15.03
N ASN A 371 -1.22 10.07 15.57
CA ASN A 371 -1.23 9.82 17.01
C ASN A 371 0.15 9.29 17.47
N THR A 372 1.18 10.11 17.35
CA THR A 372 2.56 9.73 17.69
C THR A 372 3.26 10.85 18.43
N VAL A 373 4.14 10.49 19.36
CA VAL A 373 5.01 11.41 20.08
C VAL A 373 6.47 11.13 19.67
N PRO A 374 7.07 11.96 18.79
CA PRO A 374 8.43 11.74 18.31
C PRO A 374 9.49 12.20 19.32
N THR A 375 9.41 11.73 20.58
CA THR A 375 10.23 12.22 21.69
C THR A 375 11.73 12.17 21.42
N ALA A 376 12.23 11.11 20.78
CA ALA A 376 13.66 10.98 20.46
C ALA A 376 14.15 12.05 19.48
N GLN A 377 13.38 12.31 18.42
CA GLN A 377 13.71 13.36 17.43
C GLN A 377 13.59 14.76 18.06
N LEU A 378 12.59 14.99 18.89
CA LEU A 378 12.40 16.22 19.64
C LEU A 378 13.60 16.48 20.56
N THR A 379 13.98 15.49 21.36
CA THR A 379 15.12 15.58 22.28
C THR A 379 16.41 15.93 21.52
N SER A 380 16.68 15.21 20.41
CA SER A 380 17.87 15.50 19.59
C SER A 380 17.87 16.93 19.03
N LYS A 381 16.72 17.42 18.58
CA LYS A 381 16.57 18.81 18.08
C LYS A 381 16.79 19.85 19.17
N LEU A 382 16.29 19.60 20.38
CA LEU A 382 16.44 20.51 21.52
C LEU A 382 17.89 20.56 21.99
N ILE A 383 18.57 19.40 22.11
CA ILE A 383 19.99 19.33 22.45
C ILE A 383 20.84 20.07 21.41
N ALA A 384 20.57 19.88 20.11
CA ALA A 384 21.27 20.58 19.03
C ALA A 384 21.10 22.10 19.11
N LYS A 385 20.03 22.60 19.74
CA LYS A 385 19.79 24.03 20.04
C LYS A 385 20.38 24.48 21.38
N GLY A 386 21.14 23.64 22.08
CA GLY A 386 21.73 23.97 23.36
C GLY A 386 20.78 23.93 24.55
N VAL A 387 19.58 23.34 24.40
CA VAL A 387 18.62 23.16 25.51
C VAL A 387 19.03 21.94 26.31
N LEU A 388 19.40 22.11 27.60
CA LEU A 388 19.91 21.08 28.48
C LEU A 388 19.25 21.14 29.86
N GLY A 389 19.50 20.12 30.69
CA GLY A 389 19.08 20.08 32.10
C GLY A 389 17.57 20.14 32.29
N SER A 390 17.11 20.82 33.34
CA SER A 390 15.69 20.95 33.69
C SER A 390 14.86 21.60 32.56
N LYS A 391 15.46 22.52 31.80
CA LYS A 391 14.80 23.16 30.67
C LYS A 391 14.54 22.16 29.52
N LEU A 392 15.42 21.19 29.31
CA LEU A 392 15.19 20.11 28.35
C LEU A 392 14.01 19.22 28.78
N ASP A 393 13.94 18.85 30.07
CA ASP A 393 12.84 18.05 30.61
C ASP A 393 11.50 18.79 30.46
N GLU A 394 11.45 20.08 30.83
CA GLU A 394 10.27 20.93 30.67
C GLU A 394 9.79 20.96 29.21
N GLN A 395 10.69 21.20 28.28
CA GLN A 395 10.36 21.26 26.85
C GLN A 395 9.91 19.91 26.30
N ILE A 396 10.54 18.80 26.70
CA ILE A 396 10.10 17.44 26.30
C ILE A 396 8.68 17.17 26.81
N ARG A 397 8.35 17.50 28.05
CA ARG A 397 7.00 17.30 28.62
C ARG A 397 5.97 18.15 27.87
N LEU A 398 6.24 19.43 27.66
CA LEU A 398 5.34 20.33 26.94
C LEU A 398 5.03 19.80 25.53
N HIS A 399 6.06 19.53 24.77
CA HIS A 399 5.91 19.09 23.38
C HIS A 399 5.31 17.68 23.30
N SER A 400 5.65 16.77 24.22
CA SER A 400 5.06 15.43 24.23
C SER A 400 3.56 15.43 24.49
N ALA A 401 3.05 16.44 25.23
CA ALA A 401 1.63 16.58 25.49
C ALA A 401 0.88 17.34 24.38
N ARG A 402 1.54 18.21 23.61
CA ARG A 402 0.89 19.22 22.77
C ARG A 402 1.27 19.18 21.30
N ASP A 403 2.37 18.54 20.91
CA ASP A 403 2.76 18.45 19.50
C ASP A 403 1.77 17.59 18.72
N MET A 404 1.29 18.12 17.61
CA MET A 404 0.43 17.44 16.65
C MET A 404 1.03 17.49 15.25
N ASN A 405 0.95 16.40 14.52
CA ASN A 405 1.32 16.35 13.10
C ASN A 405 0.13 15.90 12.27
N TRP A 406 -0.32 16.78 11.39
CA TRP A 406 -1.42 16.55 10.46
C TRP A 406 -0.88 16.31 9.06
N ALA A 407 -1.48 15.37 8.36
CA ALA A 407 -1.08 15.01 7.00
C ALA A 407 -2.28 14.92 6.09
N VAL A 408 -2.09 15.32 4.85
CA VAL A 408 -3.08 15.19 3.77
C VAL A 408 -2.57 14.13 2.79
N ASP A 409 -3.47 13.27 2.34
CA ASP A 409 -3.21 12.31 1.27
C ASP A 409 -4.15 12.63 0.10
N PHE A 410 -3.59 12.96 -1.07
CA PHE A 410 -4.33 13.34 -2.27
C PHE A 410 -4.62 12.13 -3.17
N GLU A 411 -5.72 12.21 -3.90
CA GLU A 411 -5.91 11.47 -5.15
C GLU A 411 -4.82 11.85 -6.15
N MET A 412 -4.38 10.88 -6.95
CA MET A 412 -3.41 11.11 -8.03
C MET A 412 -3.98 10.66 -9.37
N LEU A 413 -3.69 11.43 -10.42
CA LEU A 413 -4.06 11.06 -11.77
C LEU A 413 -3.06 10.06 -12.36
N PRO A 414 -3.52 9.15 -13.23
CA PRO A 414 -2.68 8.20 -13.97
C PRO A 414 -1.92 8.91 -15.09
N LEU A 415 -0.81 9.55 -14.76
CA LEU A 415 0.02 10.27 -15.73
C LEU A 415 0.91 9.27 -16.49
N PRO A 416 0.79 9.14 -17.83
CA PRO A 416 1.53 8.13 -18.59
C PRO A 416 3.06 8.29 -18.56
N GLN A 417 3.57 9.50 -18.29
CA GLN A 417 4.99 9.75 -18.12
C GLN A 417 5.54 9.23 -16.79
N ASN A 418 4.71 9.11 -15.75
CA ASN A 418 5.11 8.49 -14.49
C ASN A 418 5.29 6.99 -14.72
N ARG A 419 6.56 6.56 -14.71
CA ARG A 419 6.92 5.25 -15.28
C ARG A 419 7.98 4.53 -14.47
N VAL A 420 7.80 3.21 -14.38
CA VAL A 420 8.81 2.25 -13.91
C VAL A 420 9.36 1.49 -15.11
N THR A 421 10.68 1.44 -15.25
CA THR A 421 11.38 0.66 -16.27
C THR A 421 12.58 -0.08 -15.66
N PRO A 422 13.07 -1.17 -16.26
CA PRO A 422 14.37 -1.72 -15.91
C PRO A 422 15.48 -0.69 -16.15
N SER A 423 16.39 -0.54 -15.18
CA SER A 423 17.57 0.31 -15.36
C SER A 423 18.48 -0.20 -16.48
N LYS A 424 19.00 0.71 -17.30
CA LYS A 424 19.98 0.38 -18.35
C LYS A 424 21.43 0.40 -17.85
N THR A 425 21.66 0.90 -16.63
CA THR A 425 23.00 1.20 -16.13
C THR A 425 23.31 0.61 -14.76
N LYS A 426 22.28 0.19 -14.02
CA LYS A 426 22.45 -0.35 -12.67
C LYS A 426 21.81 -1.74 -12.55
N THR A 427 22.52 -2.65 -11.91
CA THR A 427 22.04 -4.01 -11.59
C THR A 427 22.16 -4.28 -10.10
N ASP A 428 21.37 -5.24 -9.63
CA ASP A 428 21.50 -5.83 -8.29
C ASP A 428 22.62 -6.90 -8.23
N ALA A 429 22.79 -7.53 -7.09
CA ALA A 429 23.85 -8.55 -6.89
C ALA A 429 23.61 -9.87 -7.69
N LEU A 430 22.42 -10.09 -8.24
CA LEU A 430 22.15 -11.18 -9.18
C LEU A 430 22.39 -10.79 -10.65
N GLY A 431 22.88 -9.57 -10.90
CA GLY A 431 23.05 -9.01 -12.24
C GLY A 431 21.74 -8.58 -12.91
N LEU A 432 20.64 -8.49 -12.15
CA LEU A 432 19.35 -8.09 -12.68
C LEU A 432 19.17 -6.57 -12.63
N PRO A 433 18.53 -5.93 -13.64
CA PRO A 433 18.29 -4.50 -13.62
C PRO A 433 17.53 -4.06 -12.38
N VAL A 434 17.98 -2.97 -11.74
CA VAL A 434 17.19 -2.32 -10.68
C VAL A 434 16.07 -1.49 -11.29
N PRO A 435 14.98 -1.15 -10.55
CA PRO A 435 13.93 -0.28 -11.07
C PRO A 435 14.44 1.14 -11.33
N SER A 436 14.13 1.69 -12.50
CA SER A 436 14.31 3.10 -12.85
C SER A 436 12.95 3.78 -12.86
N ILE A 437 12.81 4.87 -12.10
CA ILE A 437 11.54 5.55 -11.85
C ILE A 437 11.60 6.97 -12.35
N TYR A 438 10.72 7.30 -13.30
CA TYR A 438 10.38 8.67 -13.65
C TYR A 438 9.09 9.05 -12.94
N TYR A 439 9.12 10.15 -12.16
CA TYR A 439 7.95 10.64 -11.46
C TYR A 439 7.85 12.16 -11.51
N SER A 440 6.63 12.65 -11.70
CA SER A 440 6.26 14.06 -11.76
C SER A 440 4.88 14.25 -11.14
N VAL A 441 4.55 15.47 -10.76
CA VAL A 441 3.22 15.93 -10.39
C VAL A 441 2.75 16.98 -11.37
N ASP A 442 1.43 17.18 -11.48
CA ASP A 442 0.79 18.11 -12.39
C ASP A 442 0.16 19.31 -11.66
N ASP A 443 -0.44 20.22 -12.42
CA ASP A 443 -1.11 21.41 -11.87
C ASP A 443 -2.36 21.04 -11.04
N TYR A 444 -2.99 19.91 -11.33
CA TYR A 444 -4.11 19.40 -10.55
C TYR A 444 -3.67 19.09 -9.11
N TRP A 445 -2.54 18.41 -8.94
CA TRP A 445 -1.94 18.17 -7.63
C TRP A 445 -1.53 19.46 -6.93
N ASN A 446 -0.92 20.41 -7.68
CA ASN A 446 -0.50 21.71 -7.14
C ASN A 446 -1.69 22.51 -6.60
N ALA A 447 -2.81 22.53 -7.34
CA ALA A 447 -4.04 23.18 -6.89
C ALA A 447 -4.58 22.56 -5.58
N GLY A 448 -4.56 21.23 -5.47
CA GLY A 448 -4.93 20.51 -4.25
C GLY A 448 -4.04 20.85 -3.05
N ARG A 449 -2.72 20.90 -3.28
CA ARG A 449 -1.75 21.32 -2.25
C ARG A 449 -2.08 22.71 -1.72
N ASP A 450 -2.28 23.68 -2.60
CA ASP A 450 -2.51 25.07 -2.23
C ASP A 450 -3.85 25.26 -1.50
N PHE A 451 -4.87 24.49 -1.88
CA PHE A 451 -6.14 24.44 -1.17
C PHE A 451 -5.99 23.80 0.22
N ALA A 452 -5.35 22.63 0.30
CA ALA A 452 -5.21 21.90 1.55
C ALA A 452 -4.36 22.62 2.60
N VAL A 453 -3.38 23.44 2.20
CA VAL A 453 -2.63 24.30 3.14
C VAL A 453 -3.57 25.27 3.86
N LYS A 454 -4.49 25.91 3.12
CA LYS A 454 -5.48 26.84 3.70
C LYS A 454 -6.47 26.10 4.62
N ASP A 455 -6.87 24.91 4.22
CA ASP A 455 -7.75 24.07 5.03
C ASP A 455 -7.09 23.63 6.34
N LEU A 456 -5.84 23.17 6.29
CA LEU A 456 -5.06 22.84 7.50
C LEU A 456 -4.85 24.04 8.43
N GLN A 457 -4.64 25.23 7.89
CA GLN A 457 -4.55 26.48 8.67
C GLN A 457 -5.90 26.79 9.37
N ARG A 458 -7.02 26.57 8.67
CA ARG A 458 -8.35 26.70 9.25
C ARG A 458 -8.57 25.65 10.36
N MET A 459 -8.18 24.40 10.15
CA MET A 459 -8.23 23.36 11.20
C MET A 459 -7.37 23.74 12.42
N ALA A 460 -6.18 24.28 12.21
CA ALA A 460 -5.33 24.77 13.32
C ALA A 460 -6.01 25.81 14.19
N SER A 461 -6.80 26.72 13.59
CA SER A 461 -7.55 27.74 14.34
C SER A 461 -8.63 27.13 15.24
N TYR A 462 -9.36 26.10 14.76
CA TYR A 462 -10.35 25.40 15.59
C TYR A 462 -9.69 24.54 16.68
N LEU A 463 -8.52 23.97 16.40
CA LEU A 463 -7.74 23.20 17.38
C LEU A 463 -7.06 24.09 18.43
N ASN A 464 -7.22 25.43 18.35
CA ASN A 464 -6.50 26.38 19.18
C ASN A 464 -4.99 26.07 19.24
N ALA A 465 -4.39 25.92 18.06
CA ALA A 465 -3.00 25.50 17.91
C ALA A 465 -2.20 26.48 17.05
N ASP A 466 -0.95 26.66 17.40
CA ASP A 466 0.00 27.44 16.64
C ASP A 466 0.68 26.56 15.58
N VAL A 467 0.68 26.98 14.33
CA VAL A 467 1.40 26.26 13.25
C VAL A 467 2.90 26.45 13.46
N THR A 468 3.62 25.34 13.65
CA THR A 468 5.06 25.34 13.91
C THR A 468 5.90 25.03 12.68
N ALA A 469 5.34 24.29 11.72
CA ALA A 469 5.97 24.00 10.42
C ALA A 469 4.92 23.54 9.40
N THR A 470 5.13 23.90 8.14
CA THR A 470 4.36 23.38 6.99
C THR A 470 5.33 22.79 5.97
N ASP A 471 5.19 21.51 5.67
CA ASP A 471 5.94 20.87 4.60
C ASP A 471 5.02 20.66 3.40
N VAL A 472 5.18 21.52 2.41
CA VAL A 472 4.42 21.56 1.16
C VAL A 472 5.08 20.74 0.05
N ASN A 473 6.25 20.16 0.32
CA ASN A 473 6.91 19.30 -0.63
C ASN A 473 6.14 18.00 -0.80
N HIS A 474 6.26 17.45 -1.99
CA HIS A 474 5.69 16.15 -2.31
C HIS A 474 6.18 15.05 -1.34
N GLN A 475 5.25 14.40 -0.67
CA GLN A 475 5.53 13.31 0.26
C GLN A 475 4.84 12.02 -0.22
N ASN A 476 5.62 10.99 -0.50
CA ASN A 476 5.08 9.66 -0.80
C ASN A 476 4.38 9.05 0.42
N ARG A 477 3.26 8.38 0.18
CA ARG A 477 2.50 7.64 1.20
C ARG A 477 2.70 6.13 1.13
N GLN A 478 3.44 5.66 0.14
CA GLN A 478 3.68 4.22 -0.11
C GLN A 478 2.41 3.47 -0.54
N HIS A 479 1.48 4.19 -1.15
CA HIS A 479 0.26 3.64 -1.73
C HIS A 479 0.47 3.44 -3.22
N ILE A 480 1.35 2.51 -3.58
CA ILE A 480 1.88 2.37 -4.94
C ILE A 480 0.88 1.62 -5.82
N MET A 481 0.45 2.27 -6.90
CA MET A 481 -0.63 1.82 -7.77
C MET A 481 -0.32 2.12 -9.24
N GLY A 482 -1.15 1.58 -10.15
CA GLY A 482 -0.95 1.71 -11.59
C GLY A 482 0.20 0.82 -12.07
N THR A 483 0.79 1.15 -13.19
CA THR A 483 1.90 0.46 -13.86
C THR A 483 1.54 -0.78 -14.69
N THR A 484 0.36 -1.36 -14.50
CA THR A 484 -0.22 -2.41 -15.35
C THR A 484 -1.73 -2.24 -15.44
N ILE A 485 -2.19 -1.01 -15.70
CA ILE A 485 -3.58 -0.58 -15.55
C ILE A 485 -4.56 -1.42 -16.37
N MET A 486 -5.76 -1.62 -15.78
CA MET A 486 -6.87 -2.29 -16.45
C MET A 486 -7.68 -1.34 -17.34
N GLY A 487 -8.38 -1.91 -18.30
CA GLY A 487 -9.30 -1.21 -19.19
C GLY A 487 -9.95 -2.15 -20.19
N SER A 488 -10.99 -1.66 -20.89
CA SER A 488 -11.70 -2.42 -21.92
C SER A 488 -10.98 -2.40 -23.28
N ASP A 489 -10.12 -1.40 -23.53
CA ASP A 489 -9.39 -1.28 -24.80
C ASP A 489 -7.94 -1.76 -24.62
N PRO A 490 -7.55 -2.87 -25.28
CA PRO A 490 -6.21 -3.44 -25.18
C PRO A 490 -5.11 -2.51 -25.71
N ARG A 491 -5.45 -1.46 -26.47
CA ARG A 491 -4.47 -0.49 -26.98
C ARG A 491 -4.01 0.52 -25.94
N ASN A 492 -4.73 0.67 -24.82
CA ASN A 492 -4.44 1.64 -23.78
C ASN A 492 -4.51 1.09 -22.36
N SER A 493 -4.47 -0.23 -22.22
CA SER A 493 -4.44 -0.95 -20.93
C SER A 493 -3.59 -2.23 -21.05
N VAL A 494 -3.27 -2.84 -19.92
CA VAL A 494 -2.48 -4.07 -19.85
C VAL A 494 -3.36 -5.28 -19.57
N VAL A 495 -4.36 -5.11 -18.71
CA VAL A 495 -5.29 -6.17 -18.31
C VAL A 495 -6.74 -5.76 -18.52
N ASP A 496 -7.60 -6.76 -18.66
CA ASP A 496 -9.05 -6.59 -18.71
C ASP A 496 -9.70 -6.41 -17.32
N ALA A 497 -11.03 -6.40 -17.27
CA ALA A 497 -11.81 -6.25 -16.04
C ALA A 497 -11.62 -7.40 -15.03
N ASP A 498 -11.18 -8.57 -15.46
CA ASP A 498 -10.87 -9.73 -14.62
C ASP A 498 -9.39 -9.82 -14.23
N CYS A 499 -8.62 -8.75 -14.50
CA CYS A 499 -7.18 -8.68 -14.28
C CYS A 499 -6.36 -9.65 -15.15
N ARG A 500 -6.91 -10.15 -16.23
CA ARG A 500 -6.23 -11.00 -17.21
C ARG A 500 -5.47 -10.13 -18.19
N ALA A 501 -4.24 -10.48 -18.52
CA ALA A 501 -3.46 -9.79 -19.54
C ALA A 501 -4.14 -9.89 -20.92
N HIS A 502 -4.27 -8.78 -21.63
CA HIS A 502 -4.86 -8.77 -22.98
C HIS A 502 -4.06 -9.64 -23.96
N ASP A 503 -2.73 -9.64 -23.82
CA ASP A 503 -1.83 -10.35 -24.73
C ASP A 503 -1.71 -11.85 -24.45
N HIS A 504 -1.99 -12.29 -23.21
CA HIS A 504 -1.71 -13.66 -22.76
C HIS A 504 -2.85 -14.23 -21.92
N GLN A 505 -3.60 -15.18 -22.47
CA GLN A 505 -4.83 -15.70 -21.86
C GLN A 505 -4.65 -16.44 -20.53
N ASN A 506 -3.44 -16.91 -20.22
CA ASN A 506 -3.12 -17.62 -18.99
C ASN A 506 -2.26 -16.79 -18.01
N LEU A 507 -2.14 -15.48 -18.24
CA LEU A 507 -1.46 -14.55 -17.33
C LEU A 507 -2.48 -13.62 -16.66
N PHE A 508 -2.50 -13.59 -15.33
CA PHE A 508 -3.24 -12.63 -14.53
C PHE A 508 -2.27 -11.73 -13.76
N ILE A 509 -2.67 -10.48 -13.53
CA ILE A 509 -1.90 -9.56 -12.68
C ILE A 509 -2.79 -9.16 -11.51
N ALA A 510 -2.38 -9.54 -10.30
CA ALA A 510 -3.14 -9.30 -9.08
C ALA A 510 -2.54 -8.16 -8.25
N GLY A 511 -3.41 -7.28 -7.75
CA GLY A 511 -3.01 -6.23 -6.81
C GLY A 511 -3.22 -4.81 -7.30
N CYS A 512 -2.57 -3.85 -6.63
CA CYS A 512 -2.81 -2.43 -6.88
C CYS A 512 -2.21 -1.93 -8.20
N SER A 513 -1.32 -2.69 -8.84
CA SER A 513 -0.73 -2.29 -10.12
C SER A 513 -1.73 -2.19 -11.27
N VAL A 514 -2.87 -2.88 -11.17
CA VAL A 514 -3.89 -2.88 -12.22
C VAL A 514 -4.91 -1.73 -12.12
N MET A 515 -4.85 -0.92 -11.06
CA MET A 515 -5.80 0.18 -10.84
C MET A 515 -5.63 1.28 -11.91
N PRO A 516 -6.69 1.64 -12.68
CA PRO A 516 -6.61 2.69 -13.70
C PRO A 516 -6.82 4.09 -13.13
N ALA A 517 -7.46 4.19 -11.96
CA ALA A 517 -7.70 5.40 -11.20
C ALA A 517 -7.77 5.06 -9.71
N VAL A 518 -7.59 6.07 -8.86
CA VAL A 518 -7.60 5.92 -7.41
C VAL A 518 -8.35 7.10 -6.79
N GLY A 519 -8.95 6.88 -5.62
CA GLY A 519 -9.40 7.97 -4.77
C GLY A 519 -8.28 8.42 -3.81
N CYS A 520 -8.63 9.16 -2.79
CA CYS A 520 -7.66 9.63 -1.77
C CYS A 520 -7.36 8.60 -0.66
N VAL A 521 -7.82 7.35 -0.80
CA VAL A 521 -7.74 6.32 0.25
C VAL A 521 -6.69 5.25 -0.04
N ASN A 522 -6.28 4.53 1.00
CA ASN A 522 -5.30 3.45 0.90
C ASN A 522 -5.82 2.32 -0.01
N PRO A 523 -5.04 1.84 -0.99
CA PRO A 523 -5.52 0.94 -2.04
C PRO A 523 -5.58 -0.54 -1.64
N THR A 524 -5.05 -0.90 -0.47
CA THR A 524 -4.83 -2.31 -0.10
C THR A 524 -6.11 -3.15 -0.14
N LEU A 525 -7.24 -2.63 0.35
CA LEU A 525 -8.50 -3.37 0.33
C LEU A 525 -9.02 -3.59 -1.09
N THR A 526 -8.89 -2.58 -1.96
CA THR A 526 -9.27 -2.70 -3.37
C THR A 526 -8.42 -3.74 -4.09
N GLY A 527 -7.10 -3.71 -3.87
CA GLY A 527 -6.21 -4.75 -4.41
C GLY A 527 -6.55 -6.16 -3.90
N ALA A 528 -6.94 -6.28 -2.63
CA ALA A 528 -7.39 -7.55 -2.05
C ALA A 528 -8.70 -8.05 -2.69
N ALA A 529 -9.67 -7.15 -2.91
CA ALA A 529 -10.92 -7.47 -3.60
C ALA A 529 -10.67 -7.95 -5.04
N LEU A 530 -9.81 -7.26 -5.78
CA LEU A 530 -9.38 -7.68 -7.13
C LEU A 530 -8.68 -9.04 -7.12
N SER A 531 -7.85 -9.31 -6.12
CA SER A 531 -7.16 -10.61 -6.00
C SER A 531 -8.11 -11.77 -5.75
N ILE A 532 -9.16 -11.55 -4.96
CA ILE A 532 -10.24 -12.53 -4.77
C ILE A 532 -11.02 -12.75 -6.09
N ARG A 533 -11.27 -11.69 -6.86
CA ARG A 533 -11.89 -11.79 -8.19
C ARG A 533 -11.02 -12.61 -9.15
N VAL A 534 -9.70 -12.42 -9.15
CA VAL A 534 -8.75 -13.25 -9.91
C VAL A 534 -8.85 -14.73 -9.51
N ALA A 535 -8.89 -15.02 -8.20
CA ALA A 535 -9.01 -16.40 -7.73
C ALA A 535 -10.33 -17.03 -8.18
N ASP A 536 -11.45 -16.33 -8.08
CA ASP A 536 -12.76 -16.81 -8.54
C ASP A 536 -12.79 -17.07 -10.06
N THR A 537 -12.13 -16.24 -10.85
CA THR A 537 -12.02 -16.43 -12.31
C THR A 537 -11.19 -17.67 -12.60
N LEU A 538 -10.05 -17.85 -11.94
CA LEU A 538 -9.22 -19.05 -12.10
C LEU A 538 -9.95 -20.33 -11.68
N LEU A 539 -10.70 -20.33 -10.58
CA LEU A 539 -11.46 -21.49 -10.11
C LEU A 539 -12.53 -21.97 -11.10
N LYS A 540 -13.01 -21.11 -11.97
CA LYS A 540 -13.97 -21.48 -13.05
C LYS A 540 -13.27 -22.13 -14.26
N GLU A 541 -11.95 -21.95 -14.38
CA GLU A 541 -11.18 -22.40 -15.57
C GLU A 541 -10.27 -23.61 -15.31
N ILE A 542 -10.03 -23.94 -14.02
CA ILE A 542 -9.12 -25.04 -13.64
C ILE A 542 -9.92 -26.29 -13.27
#